data_dfc96e874669f49d663f91b97f08feb8
#
_entry.id   dfc96e874669f49d663f91b97f08feb8
#
_cell.length_a   1.000
_cell.length_b   1.000
_cell.length_c   1.000
_cell.angle_alpha   90.00
_cell.angle_beta   90.00
_cell.angle_gamma   90.00
#
_symmetry.space_group_name_H-M   'P 1'
#
loop_
_entity.id
_entity.type
_entity.pdbx_description
1 polymer ?
#
loop_
_entity_poly.entity_id
_entity_poly.type
_entity_poly.pdbx_seq_one_letter_code
_entity_poly.pdbx_strand_id
1 'polypeptide(L)'
;MMSLKANIFISFILLFVLLLISVGAVSQHRGREFSPTFLDKKGVDGMLKDSLLHGDSLKNDSLKRNDRDTLRSDTLKVMAKKKQALEAPVVYEANDSIVFAQGGFAHLYGQGKVNYQQIELAADVITMNMDSSTVYAHGVKDSIGDLKGTPVFKDGETPYETNTIRYNFKSKKGIISNVVSQQGEGYVTGNNAKKGTDDELYMKGGRYTTCDHHEHPHFYMQMTYAKVRPKKNVVTGPAYLVVEDVPLPIVVPFFFFPFSSSYSSGFIMPTYMDDSSRGFGLTDGGYYFAINDKMDLKLRGDVFTKGSWALNAESNYNVRYKYSGLFQASYQVTKTGDKGLKDYLVAKDFKIVWNHRQDAKASPNTTFSASVNFSSSSYERSNIGNLYNATARSQNTKTSSVSYSRSFPEQKLTISSTANIAQTVRDSSIAVTLPDLNVTLSTVYPFRRKHVVGNEKWYEKISLRYTGRFSNSIKTKDNLLFKSNLIKDWNNGAKHDIPVSATFTLFKYFNVTPSVSYIERWYTRKVMKDWDAIANREINTDTIYGFHRVYNYSASLGVNTKIYGMYKPLFFKKKEIQIRHVITPQISISAAP
;
A
#
# COMPACT_ATOMS: atom_id res chain seq x y z
N MET A 1 28.46 -20.49 -10.40
CA MET A 1 27.34 -20.95 -11.25
C MET A 1 25.94 -20.60 -10.71
N MET A 2 25.80 -20.10 -9.49
CA MET A 2 24.52 -19.72 -8.85
C MET A 2 24.10 -18.25 -9.11
N SER A 3 25.02 -17.35 -9.45
CA SER A 3 24.69 -15.93 -9.70
C SER A 3 23.95 -15.69 -11.02
N LEU A 4 24.17 -16.54 -12.03
CA LEU A 4 23.52 -16.39 -13.34
C LEU A 4 22.03 -16.75 -13.32
N LYS A 5 21.61 -17.68 -12.42
CA LYS A 5 20.20 -18.11 -12.29
C LYS A 5 19.32 -17.10 -11.58
N ALA A 6 19.86 -16.40 -10.59
CA ALA A 6 19.15 -15.31 -9.91
C ALA A 6 18.94 -14.12 -10.85
N ASN A 7 19.93 -13.80 -11.68
CA ASN A 7 19.83 -12.70 -12.64
C ASN A 7 18.82 -12.98 -13.77
N ILE A 8 18.68 -14.23 -14.23
CA ILE A 8 17.69 -14.60 -15.25
C ILE A 8 16.28 -14.53 -14.66
N PHE A 9 16.08 -14.94 -13.41
CA PHE A 9 14.79 -14.87 -12.73
C PHE A 9 14.38 -13.42 -12.47
N ILE A 10 15.32 -12.59 -12.01
CA ILE A 10 15.11 -11.14 -11.82
C ILE A 10 14.85 -10.46 -13.17
N SER A 11 15.56 -10.82 -14.24
CA SER A 11 15.31 -10.32 -15.60
C SER A 11 13.93 -10.72 -16.12
N PHE A 12 13.43 -11.93 -15.81
CA PHE A 12 12.12 -12.37 -16.24
C PHE A 12 10.99 -11.67 -15.47
N ILE A 13 11.17 -11.45 -14.17
CA ILE A 13 10.28 -10.62 -13.36
C ILE A 13 10.31 -9.17 -13.83
N LEU A 14 11.48 -8.62 -14.11
CA LEU A 14 11.66 -7.27 -14.65
C LEU A 14 11.03 -7.14 -16.05
N LEU A 15 11.20 -8.13 -16.92
CA LEU A 15 10.57 -8.15 -18.24
C LEU A 15 9.05 -8.26 -18.14
N PHE A 16 8.53 -9.06 -17.20
CA PHE A 16 7.11 -9.20 -16.96
C PHE A 16 6.52 -7.92 -16.34
N VAL A 17 7.24 -7.29 -15.42
CA VAL A 17 6.89 -5.99 -14.84
C VAL A 17 6.97 -4.87 -15.89
N LEU A 18 7.98 -4.87 -16.77
CA LEU A 18 8.11 -3.94 -17.89
C LEU A 18 6.99 -4.13 -18.93
N LEU A 19 6.58 -5.36 -19.21
CA LEU A 19 5.42 -5.66 -20.06
C LEU A 19 4.11 -5.14 -19.43
N LEU A 20 3.95 -5.25 -18.12
CA LEU A 20 2.81 -4.69 -17.39
C LEU A 20 2.83 -3.16 -17.37
N ILE A 21 4.00 -2.54 -17.25
CA ILE A 21 4.18 -1.09 -17.29
C ILE A 21 3.92 -0.55 -18.70
N SER A 22 4.35 -1.26 -19.76
CA SER A 22 4.11 -0.86 -21.14
C SER A 22 2.61 -0.92 -21.53
N VAL A 23 1.85 -1.86 -20.98
CA VAL A 23 0.39 -1.92 -21.16
C VAL A 23 -0.30 -0.78 -20.39
N GLY A 24 0.26 -0.33 -19.26
CA GLY A 24 -0.22 0.83 -18.52
C GLY A 24 0.09 2.17 -19.21
N ALA A 25 1.23 2.28 -19.88
CA ALA A 25 1.66 3.51 -20.55
C ALA A 25 0.91 3.82 -21.84
N VAL A 26 0.45 2.81 -22.57
CA VAL A 26 -0.38 3.00 -23.78
C VAL A 26 -1.79 3.53 -23.46
N SER A 27 -2.25 3.38 -22.19
CA SER A 27 -3.53 3.92 -21.73
C SER A 27 -3.52 5.41 -21.37
N GLN A 28 -2.33 6.04 -21.24
CA GLN A 28 -2.23 7.46 -20.81
C GLN A 28 -2.05 8.46 -21.94
N HIS A 29 -1.95 8.04 -23.22
CA HIS A 29 -1.63 8.96 -24.33
C HIS A 29 -2.81 9.24 -25.30
N ARG A 30 -4.07 9.00 -24.91
CA ARG A 30 -5.23 9.48 -25.66
C ARG A 30 -6.27 10.11 -24.74
N GLY A 31 -6.07 11.38 -24.46
CA GLY A 31 -7.02 12.18 -23.66
C GLY A 31 -6.65 13.66 -23.60
N ARG A 32 -6.27 14.25 -24.73
CA ARG A 32 -6.31 15.71 -24.95
C ARG A 32 -6.88 15.92 -26.34
N GLU A 33 -8.08 16.43 -26.34
CA GLU A 33 -8.68 17.38 -27.26
C GLU A 33 -10.19 17.18 -27.32
N PHE A 34 -10.90 18.14 -26.88
CA PHE A 34 -12.00 18.85 -27.47
C PHE A 34 -12.89 19.47 -26.39
N SER A 35 -12.72 20.77 -26.23
CA SER A 35 -13.78 21.64 -25.75
C SER A 35 -14.68 22.00 -26.91
N PRO A 36 -15.97 22.11 -26.70
CA PRO A 36 -16.75 23.12 -27.38
C PRO A 36 -17.36 24.10 -26.40
N THR A 37 -17.06 25.37 -26.66
CA THR A 37 -17.81 26.55 -26.28
C THR A 37 -19.30 26.42 -26.55
N PHE A 38 -20.14 26.77 -25.57
CA PHE A 38 -21.41 27.43 -25.85
C PHE A 38 -21.73 28.50 -24.81
N LEU A 39 -22.04 29.66 -25.35
CA LEU A 39 -22.53 30.91 -24.75
C LEU A 39 -23.86 30.68 -23.99
N ASP A 40 -24.11 31.36 -22.88
CA ASP A 40 -25.06 32.47 -22.82
C ASP A 40 -25.05 33.22 -21.48
N LYS A 41 -24.91 34.49 -21.60
CA LYS A 41 -25.38 35.75 -21.08
C LYS A 41 -26.17 35.85 -19.78
N LYS A 42 -25.78 36.96 -19.11
CA LYS A 42 -26.45 37.92 -18.19
C LYS A 42 -26.05 37.77 -16.74
N GLY A 43 -25.63 38.79 -16.06
CA GLY A 43 -25.50 40.21 -16.28
C GLY A 43 -25.12 40.89 -14.98
N VAL A 44 -24.36 41.94 -15.16
CA VAL A 44 -24.43 43.26 -14.53
C VAL A 44 -23.77 43.52 -13.18
N ASP A 45 -22.79 44.38 -13.26
CA ASP A 45 -22.33 45.53 -12.42
C ASP A 45 -21.66 45.21 -11.07
N GLY A 46 -20.59 45.86 -10.74
CA GLY A 46 -19.92 47.05 -11.19
C GLY A 46 -18.66 47.35 -10.39
N MET A 47 -17.82 48.00 -11.10
CA MET A 47 -16.96 49.15 -10.76
C MET A 47 -15.82 48.94 -9.76
N LEU A 48 -14.66 49.05 -10.24
CA LEU A 48 -13.69 50.14 -10.60
C LEU A 48 -12.61 50.20 -9.53
N LYS A 49 -11.39 50.22 -9.79
CA LYS A 49 -10.38 50.86 -10.61
C LYS A 49 -9.03 50.63 -9.98
N ASP A 50 -8.13 50.38 -10.73
CA ASP A 50 -6.90 50.98 -11.27
C ASP A 50 -5.68 50.84 -10.35
N SER A 51 -4.49 50.60 -10.77
CA SER A 51 -3.75 50.63 -12.02
C SER A 51 -2.34 50.13 -11.73
N LEU A 52 -1.76 49.30 -12.54
CA LEU A 52 -0.68 49.56 -13.49
C LEU A 52 0.57 50.22 -12.87
N LEU A 53 1.80 49.81 -13.05
CA LEU A 53 2.54 49.27 -14.17
C LEU A 53 4.01 49.07 -13.75
N HIS A 54 4.68 48.10 -14.32
CA HIS A 54 6.06 48.03 -14.82
C HIS A 54 7.23 48.20 -13.84
N GLY A 55 8.27 47.45 -13.87
CA GLY A 55 8.93 46.71 -14.95
C GLY A 55 10.42 46.91 -14.86
N ASP A 56 11.13 45.87 -14.94
CA ASP A 56 12.44 45.68 -15.53
C ASP A 56 13.69 46.52 -15.16
N SER A 57 14.65 45.84 -14.61
CA SER A 57 15.90 45.43 -15.30
C SER A 57 17.09 46.38 -15.32
N LEU A 58 18.17 45.84 -14.78
CA LEU A 58 19.54 45.86 -15.29
C LEU A 58 20.48 47.06 -15.03
N LYS A 59 21.52 46.67 -14.31
CA LYS A 59 22.96 46.82 -14.64
C LYS A 59 23.64 48.19 -14.56
N ASN A 60 24.70 48.07 -13.80
CA ASN A 60 26.10 48.47 -14.10
C ASN A 60 26.56 49.90 -13.95
N ASP A 61 27.57 49.91 -13.14
CA ASP A 61 28.94 50.46 -13.34
C ASP A 61 29.23 51.92 -13.14
N SER A 62 30.17 51.99 -12.24
CA SER A 62 31.44 52.73 -12.31
C SER A 62 31.49 54.23 -12.07
N LEU A 63 32.29 54.48 -11.03
CA LEU A 63 33.43 55.44 -11.02
C LEU A 63 33.16 56.91 -11.37
N LYS A 64 33.36 57.77 -10.42
CA LYS A 64 34.49 58.71 -10.28
C LYS A 64 34.22 59.80 -9.23
N ARG A 65 35.13 59.79 -8.24
CA ARG A 65 36.01 60.90 -7.78
C ARG A 65 35.62 62.33 -8.15
N ASN A 66 35.49 63.17 -7.16
CA ASN A 66 36.43 64.21 -6.71
C ASN A 66 35.73 65.16 -5.74
N ASP A 67 36.30 65.27 -4.61
CA ASP A 67 37.13 66.30 -4.02
C ASP A 67 36.43 67.55 -3.48
N ARG A 68 36.80 67.80 -2.26
CA ARG A 68 37.13 69.04 -1.54
C ARG A 68 36.10 69.69 -0.62
N ASP A 69 36.55 69.50 0.63
CA ASP A 69 36.63 70.52 1.69
C ASP A 69 35.39 71.38 2.03
N THR A 70 34.95 71.24 3.24
CA THR A 70 35.17 72.27 4.29
C THR A 70 34.77 71.72 5.69
N LEU A 71 35.65 71.96 6.62
CA LEU A 71 35.50 71.82 8.07
C LEU A 71 34.27 72.58 8.60
N ARG A 72 33.48 71.90 9.43
CA ARG A 72 32.95 72.52 10.67
C ARG A 72 32.58 71.39 11.67
N SER A 73 33.24 71.52 12.80
CA SER A 73 32.88 70.88 14.05
C SER A 73 31.41 71.14 14.38
N ASP A 74 30.69 70.07 14.75
CA ASP A 74 29.78 70.14 15.90
C ASP A 74 29.33 68.78 16.39
N THR A 75 29.64 68.56 17.64
CA THR A 75 28.92 67.75 18.64
C THR A 75 28.48 66.34 18.25
N LEU A 76 29.26 65.38 18.74
CA LEU A 76 28.86 64.02 18.99
C LEU A 76 27.58 63.94 19.83
N LYS A 77 26.41 63.94 19.16
CA LYS A 77 25.21 63.34 19.73
C LYS A 77 25.35 61.83 19.58
N VAL A 78 25.76 61.20 20.66
CA VAL A 78 25.54 59.75 20.87
C VAL A 78 24.02 59.54 20.72
N MET A 79 23.60 59.10 19.54
CA MET A 79 22.26 58.59 19.35
C MET A 79 22.17 57.32 20.21
N ALA A 80 21.58 57.42 21.38
CA ALA A 80 21.12 56.28 22.14
C ALA A 80 20.26 55.44 21.19
N LYS A 81 20.71 54.21 20.88
CA LYS A 81 19.91 53.22 20.14
C LYS A 81 18.55 53.17 20.83
N LYS A 82 17.49 53.66 20.19
CA LYS A 82 16.10 53.51 20.63
C LYS A 82 15.94 52.01 20.91
N LYS A 83 15.72 51.61 22.17
CA LYS A 83 15.36 50.25 22.54
C LYS A 83 14.12 49.91 21.71
N GLN A 84 14.24 48.90 20.86
CA GLN A 84 13.09 48.42 20.09
C GLN A 84 12.06 47.91 21.07
N ALA A 85 10.87 48.48 21.09
CA ALA A 85 9.75 47.99 21.90
C ALA A 85 9.34 46.57 21.45
N LEU A 86 8.70 45.82 22.32
CA LEU A 86 8.08 44.53 21.99
C LEU A 86 6.95 44.77 20.99
N GLU A 87 6.67 43.77 20.15
CA GLU A 87 5.65 43.85 19.11
C GLU A 87 4.21 43.89 19.65
N ALA A 88 4.00 43.47 20.89
CA ALA A 88 2.70 43.45 21.57
C ALA A 88 2.86 43.82 23.06
N PRO A 89 1.80 44.30 23.72
CA PRO A 89 1.83 44.53 25.17
C PRO A 89 1.95 43.21 25.94
N VAL A 90 2.66 43.20 27.04
CA VAL A 90 2.72 42.11 28.00
C VAL A 90 1.62 42.33 29.04
N VAL A 91 0.71 41.39 29.17
CA VAL A 91 -0.33 41.39 30.19
C VAL A 91 0.14 40.52 31.35
N TYR A 92 0.04 41.05 32.57
CA TYR A 92 0.49 40.34 33.78
C TYR A 92 -0.54 40.46 34.91
N GLU A 93 -0.68 39.40 35.68
CA GLU A 93 -1.62 39.30 36.81
C GLU A 93 -0.90 38.58 37.97
N ALA A 94 -1.28 38.87 39.20
CA ALA A 94 -0.83 38.12 40.38
C ALA A 94 -1.90 38.20 41.47
N ASN A 95 -2.04 37.15 42.27
CA ASN A 95 -3.07 37.09 43.29
C ASN A 95 -2.66 37.86 44.56
N ASP A 96 -1.35 37.84 44.94
CA ASP A 96 -0.91 38.46 46.18
C ASP A 96 -0.41 39.89 45.98
N SER A 97 0.67 40.09 45.22
CA SER A 97 1.23 41.40 45.00
C SER A 97 2.05 41.53 43.71
N ILE A 98 2.12 42.74 43.19
CA ILE A 98 2.97 43.12 42.07
C ILE A 98 3.85 44.30 42.55
N VAL A 99 5.17 44.09 42.58
CA VAL A 99 6.14 45.05 43.06
C VAL A 99 7.03 45.52 41.91
N PHE A 100 7.05 46.82 41.65
CA PHE A 100 7.94 47.45 40.67
C PHE A 100 9.19 48.00 41.39
N ALA A 101 10.36 47.56 40.93
CA ALA A 101 11.64 47.99 41.47
C ALA A 101 12.45 48.84 40.49
N GLN A 102 13.40 49.61 41.02
CA GLN A 102 14.31 50.39 40.18
C GLN A 102 15.07 49.52 39.16
N GLY A 103 15.34 49.99 37.96
CA GLY A 103 16.03 49.23 36.93
C GLY A 103 15.11 48.39 36.05
N GLY A 104 13.80 48.72 36.02
CA GLY A 104 12.83 48.07 35.12
C GLY A 104 12.42 46.68 35.52
N PHE A 105 12.55 46.31 36.82
CA PHE A 105 12.10 45.03 37.32
C PHE A 105 10.65 45.09 37.82
N ALA A 106 9.90 44.03 37.54
CA ALA A 106 8.61 43.75 38.14
C ALA A 106 8.60 42.36 38.74
N HIS A 107 8.18 42.26 40.01
CA HIS A 107 8.06 40.98 40.74
C HIS A 107 6.57 40.70 40.98
N LEU A 108 6.11 39.55 40.57
CA LEU A 108 4.77 39.03 40.79
C LEU A 108 4.82 37.91 41.79
N TYR A 109 3.97 37.98 42.81
CA TYR A 109 3.89 37.00 43.88
C TYR A 109 2.46 36.42 43.97
N GLY A 110 2.38 35.13 44.26
CA GLY A 110 1.11 34.39 44.43
C GLY A 110 0.43 34.12 43.07
N GLN A 111 0.71 32.99 42.50
CA GLN A 111 0.12 32.51 41.22
C GLN A 111 0.17 33.57 40.11
N GLY A 112 1.34 34.18 39.93
CA GLY A 112 1.55 35.15 38.86
C GLY A 112 1.31 34.55 37.48
N LYS A 113 0.68 35.34 36.59
CA LYS A 113 0.50 35.00 35.19
C LYS A 113 1.05 36.10 34.31
N VAL A 114 1.72 35.71 33.25
CA VAL A 114 2.28 36.63 32.23
C VAL A 114 1.86 36.11 30.84
N ASN A 115 1.16 36.94 30.08
CA ASN A 115 0.69 36.66 28.75
C ASN A 115 1.34 37.59 27.75
N TYR A 116 1.94 37.04 26.71
CA TYR A 116 2.53 37.75 25.60
C TYR A 116 2.27 37.05 24.29
N GLN A 117 1.44 37.59 23.42
CA GLN A 117 1.00 36.99 22.16
C GLN A 117 0.40 35.58 22.43
N GLN A 118 1.08 34.51 22.00
CA GLN A 118 0.67 33.12 22.20
C GLN A 118 1.36 32.46 23.41
N ILE A 119 2.19 33.21 24.10
CA ILE A 119 2.97 32.72 25.24
C ILE A 119 2.22 33.02 26.53
N GLU A 120 2.08 32.00 27.36
CA GLU A 120 1.44 32.01 28.66
C GLU A 120 2.43 31.43 29.68
N LEU A 121 2.75 32.17 30.72
CA LEU A 121 3.60 31.73 31.81
C LEU A 121 2.89 31.91 33.12
N ALA A 122 2.70 30.84 33.89
CA ALA A 122 2.11 30.87 35.20
C ALA A 122 3.10 30.29 36.22
N ALA A 123 3.30 30.94 37.37
CA ALA A 123 4.16 30.47 38.47
C ALA A 123 3.87 31.21 39.77
N ASP A 124 4.31 30.68 40.91
CA ASP A 124 4.16 31.38 42.19
C ASP A 124 4.97 32.67 42.24
N VAL A 125 6.20 32.65 41.74
CA VAL A 125 7.05 33.84 41.70
C VAL A 125 7.53 34.06 40.26
N ILE A 126 7.23 35.26 39.73
CA ILE A 126 7.69 35.68 38.41
C ILE A 126 8.43 37.02 38.56
N THR A 127 9.67 37.06 38.11
CA THR A 127 10.48 38.27 38.01
C THR A 127 10.66 38.66 36.55
N MET A 128 10.16 39.82 36.16
CA MET A 128 10.34 40.37 34.84
C MET A 128 11.33 41.53 34.83
N ASN A 129 12.20 41.55 33.82
CA ASN A 129 13.02 42.71 33.52
C ASN A 129 12.53 43.33 32.21
N MET A 130 11.88 44.47 32.28
CA MET A 130 11.27 45.14 31.16
C MET A 130 12.31 45.69 30.16
N ASP A 131 13.48 46.09 30.66
CA ASP A 131 14.56 46.64 29.86
C ASP A 131 15.20 45.61 28.95
N SER A 132 15.43 44.41 29.45
CA SER A 132 15.98 43.27 28.70
C SER A 132 14.92 42.37 28.08
N SER A 133 13.62 42.63 28.31
CA SER A 133 12.50 41.80 27.91
C SER A 133 12.66 40.33 28.34
N THR A 134 13.19 40.11 29.54
CA THR A 134 13.43 38.76 30.12
C THR A 134 12.49 38.52 31.28
N VAL A 135 12.04 37.28 31.38
CA VAL A 135 11.25 36.77 32.49
C VAL A 135 12.00 35.60 33.12
N TYR A 136 11.98 35.55 34.47
CA TYR A 136 12.43 34.42 35.26
C TYR A 136 11.31 34.01 36.21
N ALA A 137 11.00 32.71 36.22
CA ALA A 137 9.95 32.17 37.08
C ALA A 137 10.42 30.92 37.82
N HIS A 138 9.92 30.77 39.03
CA HIS A 138 10.20 29.62 39.89
C HIS A 138 9.06 29.39 40.90
N GLY A 139 8.96 28.14 41.37
CA GLY A 139 8.07 27.78 42.47
C GLY A 139 8.67 28.13 43.84
N VAL A 140 7.85 28.07 44.86
CA VAL A 140 8.25 28.30 46.29
C VAL A 140 8.27 26.96 47.04
N LYS A 141 9.23 26.75 47.91
CA LYS A 141 9.29 25.58 48.79
C LYS A 141 8.28 25.73 49.93
N ASP A 142 7.47 24.71 50.13
CA ASP A 142 6.60 24.67 51.30
C ASP A 142 7.34 24.26 52.58
N SER A 143 6.59 24.16 53.69
CA SER A 143 7.13 23.83 55.02
C SER A 143 7.77 22.42 55.12
N ILE A 144 7.47 21.54 54.14
CA ILE A 144 7.97 20.17 54.09
C ILE A 144 9.15 20.06 53.12
N GLY A 145 9.43 21.14 52.35
CA GLY A 145 10.53 21.22 51.39
C GLY A 145 10.12 20.93 49.95
N ASP A 146 8.86 20.63 49.69
CA ASP A 146 8.31 20.38 48.34
C ASP A 146 8.10 21.69 47.56
N LEU A 147 8.40 21.67 46.27
CA LEU A 147 8.19 22.82 45.38
C LEU A 147 6.71 22.93 45.00
N LYS A 148 6.08 24.06 45.35
CA LYS A 148 4.72 24.42 44.95
C LYS A 148 4.72 25.59 43.99
N GLY A 149 3.67 25.65 43.15
CA GLY A 149 3.52 26.73 42.17
C GLY A 149 4.64 26.78 41.14
N THR A 150 5.14 25.62 40.74
CA THR A 150 6.18 25.47 39.71
C THR A 150 5.73 26.10 38.38
N PRO A 151 6.64 26.70 37.62
CA PRO A 151 6.29 27.38 36.39
C PRO A 151 5.68 26.42 35.35
N VAL A 152 4.53 26.81 34.80
CA VAL A 152 3.92 26.24 33.63
C VAL A 152 4.06 27.22 32.49
N PHE A 153 4.85 26.85 31.50
CA PHE A 153 5.09 27.67 30.31
C PHE A 153 4.38 27.06 29.12
N LYS A 154 3.58 27.86 28.42
CA LYS A 154 2.86 27.45 27.23
C LYS A 154 3.22 28.37 26.09
N ASP A 155 3.66 27.80 24.98
CA ASP A 155 3.88 28.50 23.71
C ASP A 155 3.06 27.79 22.65
N GLY A 156 1.98 28.43 22.21
CA GLY A 156 0.95 27.77 21.41
C GLY A 156 0.11 26.77 22.20
N GLU A 157 0.06 25.50 21.76
CA GLU A 157 -0.84 24.51 22.36
C GLU A 157 -0.17 23.56 23.37
N THR A 158 1.17 23.51 23.42
CA THR A 158 1.88 22.52 24.24
C THR A 158 2.39 23.16 25.55
N PRO A 159 1.90 22.73 26.72
CA PRO A 159 2.42 23.17 28.00
C PRO A 159 3.73 22.44 28.35
N TYR A 160 4.61 23.15 29.04
CA TYR A 160 5.84 22.66 29.63
C TYR A 160 5.81 22.93 31.16
N GLU A 161 5.87 21.89 31.96
CA GLU A 161 6.03 21.99 33.39
C GLU A 161 7.52 22.05 33.73
N THR A 162 7.93 22.95 34.62
CA THR A 162 9.35 23.17 34.88
C THR A 162 9.59 23.59 36.32
N ASN A 163 10.78 23.35 36.87
CA ASN A 163 11.13 23.88 38.18
C ASN A 163 11.54 25.37 38.11
N THR A 164 12.27 25.75 37.06
CA THR A 164 12.63 27.14 36.79
C THR A 164 12.68 27.39 35.29
N ILE A 165 12.28 28.58 34.87
CA ILE A 165 12.38 29.04 33.50
C ILE A 165 12.93 30.45 33.42
N ARG A 166 13.88 30.68 32.54
CA ARG A 166 14.32 32.00 32.10
C ARG A 166 14.04 32.13 30.61
N TYR A 167 13.20 33.07 30.22
CA TYR A 167 12.78 33.28 28.86
C TYR A 167 12.97 34.74 28.44
N ASN A 168 13.34 34.95 27.17
CA ASN A 168 13.47 36.30 26.60
C ASN A 168 12.45 36.47 25.48
N PHE A 169 11.48 37.34 25.66
CA PHE A 169 10.38 37.59 24.73
C PHE A 169 10.85 38.12 23.36
N LYS A 170 11.95 38.88 23.34
CA LYS A 170 12.49 39.47 22.12
C LYS A 170 13.24 38.45 21.26
N SER A 171 14.09 37.64 21.87
CA SER A 171 14.85 36.62 21.14
C SER A 171 14.10 35.30 20.98
N LYS A 172 12.96 35.14 21.66
CA LYS A 172 12.15 33.91 21.73
C LYS A 172 12.95 32.67 22.17
N LYS A 173 13.99 32.90 22.99
CA LYS A 173 14.87 31.84 23.53
C LYS A 173 14.69 31.73 25.02
N GLY A 174 14.79 30.48 25.54
CA GLY A 174 14.67 30.20 26.94
C GLY A 174 15.64 29.12 27.44
N ILE A 175 15.94 29.13 28.74
CA ILE A 175 16.62 28.08 29.45
C ILE A 175 15.64 27.57 30.51
N ILE A 176 15.46 26.26 30.54
CA ILE A 176 14.46 25.59 31.37
C ILE A 176 15.17 24.49 32.17
N SER A 177 14.87 24.41 33.45
CA SER A 177 15.38 23.33 34.31
C SER A 177 14.26 22.35 34.69
N ASN A 178 14.56 21.05 34.65
CA ASN A 178 13.63 19.97 34.96
C ASN A 178 12.32 20.09 34.17
N VAL A 179 12.46 20.08 32.85
CA VAL A 179 11.30 20.14 31.96
C VAL A 179 10.59 18.79 31.86
N VAL A 180 9.28 18.81 31.99
CA VAL A 180 8.38 17.71 31.68
C VAL A 180 7.42 18.17 30.60
N SER A 181 7.31 17.41 29.53
CA SER A 181 6.40 17.72 28.43
C SER A 181 5.76 16.45 27.89
N GLN A 182 4.46 16.44 27.82
CA GLN A 182 3.71 15.37 27.16
C GLN A 182 3.79 15.56 25.64
N GLN A 183 4.22 14.54 24.95
CA GLN A 183 4.37 14.52 23.50
C GLN A 183 3.75 13.25 22.91
N GLY A 184 2.57 13.37 22.31
CA GLY A 184 1.78 12.22 21.87
C GLY A 184 1.32 11.37 23.05
N GLU A 185 1.60 10.08 23.01
CA GLU A 185 1.29 9.11 24.10
C GLU A 185 2.40 8.98 25.15
N GLY A 186 3.47 9.75 25.05
CA GLY A 186 4.60 9.65 25.96
C GLY A 186 5.03 10.98 26.56
N TYR A 187 5.93 10.90 27.53
CA TYR A 187 6.52 12.03 28.24
C TYR A 187 7.99 12.17 27.89
N VAL A 188 8.40 13.39 27.58
CA VAL A 188 9.82 13.77 27.47
C VAL A 188 10.19 14.56 28.71
N THR A 189 11.18 14.09 29.45
CA THR A 189 11.72 14.78 30.64
C THR A 189 13.18 15.11 30.44
N GLY A 190 13.66 16.19 31.03
CA GLY A 190 15.06 16.58 30.92
C GLY A 190 15.49 17.57 31.99
N ASN A 191 16.69 17.39 32.52
CA ASN A 191 17.22 18.23 33.61
C ASN A 191 17.53 19.65 33.15
N ASN A 192 18.07 19.80 31.95
CA ASN A 192 18.41 21.09 31.35
C ASN A 192 17.97 21.13 29.89
N ALA A 193 17.11 22.06 29.58
CA ALA A 193 16.61 22.27 28.23
C ALA A 193 16.81 23.73 27.77
N LYS A 194 17.12 23.90 26.51
CA LYS A 194 17.21 25.20 25.83
C LYS A 194 16.12 25.27 24.78
N LYS A 195 15.22 26.24 24.92
CA LYS A 195 14.21 26.54 23.91
C LYS A 195 14.82 27.41 22.81
N GLY A 196 14.66 27.00 21.55
CA GLY A 196 15.03 27.76 20.35
C GLY A 196 13.92 28.69 19.88
N THR A 197 14.18 29.42 18.80
CA THR A 197 13.22 30.34 18.16
C THR A 197 12.05 29.61 17.46
N ASP A 198 12.29 28.36 17.03
CA ASP A 198 11.37 27.58 16.19
C ASP A 198 10.60 26.52 17.01
N ASP A 199 10.29 26.81 18.28
CA ASP A 199 9.69 25.88 19.24
C ASP A 199 10.48 24.59 19.50
N GLU A 200 11.70 24.52 19.05
CA GLU A 200 12.56 23.35 19.28
C GLU A 200 13.15 23.40 20.69
N LEU A 201 13.14 22.26 21.36
CA LEU A 201 13.81 22.04 22.65
C LEU A 201 15.08 21.23 22.43
N TYR A 202 16.19 21.77 22.88
CA TYR A 202 17.47 21.06 22.92
C TYR A 202 17.75 20.68 24.36
N MET A 203 17.95 19.40 24.65
CA MET A 203 18.19 18.91 25.99
C MET A 203 19.38 17.97 26.06
N LYS A 204 20.03 17.99 27.22
CA LYS A 204 21.12 17.08 27.59
C LYS A 204 20.62 16.17 28.71
N GLY A 205 20.84 14.87 28.57
CA GLY A 205 20.41 13.91 29.60
C GLY A 205 18.88 13.73 29.65
N GLY A 206 18.18 13.81 28.49
CA GLY A 206 16.73 13.63 28.44
C GLY A 206 16.31 12.18 28.62
N ARG A 207 15.06 11.98 29.03
CA ARG A 207 14.39 10.68 29.12
C ARG A 207 13.11 10.71 28.29
N TYR A 208 12.77 9.62 27.63
CA TYR A 208 11.48 9.42 26.99
C TYR A 208 10.82 8.18 27.56
N THR A 209 9.59 8.30 27.99
CA THR A 209 8.81 7.19 28.53
C THR A 209 7.35 7.28 28.11
N THR A 210 6.71 6.14 28.01
CA THR A 210 5.24 6.02 27.88
C THR A 210 4.60 5.54 29.20
N CYS A 211 5.38 5.53 30.28
CA CYS A 211 4.88 5.20 31.61
C CYS A 211 4.11 6.40 32.20
N ASP A 212 2.95 6.14 32.81
CA ASP A 212 2.11 7.17 33.42
C ASP A 212 2.80 7.82 34.65
N HIS A 213 3.71 7.08 35.31
CA HIS A 213 4.54 7.59 36.39
C HIS A 213 5.78 8.29 35.83
N HIS A 214 5.61 9.46 35.23
CA HIS A 214 6.69 10.18 34.52
C HIS A 214 7.76 10.78 35.43
N GLU A 215 7.53 10.92 36.72
CA GLU A 215 8.55 11.34 37.73
C GLU A 215 9.54 10.21 38.05
N HIS A 216 9.03 8.98 38.25
CA HIS A 216 9.77 7.74 38.42
C HIS A 216 9.27 6.65 37.50
N PRO A 217 9.61 6.74 36.20
CA PRO A 217 9.12 5.77 35.24
C PRO A 217 9.77 4.41 35.41
N HIS A 218 9.00 3.33 35.39
CA HIS A 218 9.49 1.96 35.48
C HIS A 218 10.37 1.58 34.26
N PHE A 219 10.17 2.26 33.14
CA PHE A 219 11.03 2.10 31.97
C PHE A 219 11.14 3.41 31.20
N TYR A 220 12.33 3.68 30.69
CA TYR A 220 12.57 4.87 29.87
C TYR A 220 13.77 4.69 28.96
N MET A 221 13.73 5.42 27.86
CA MET A 221 14.88 5.58 26.99
C MET A 221 15.71 6.76 27.50
N GLN A 222 16.90 6.48 28.00
CA GLN A 222 17.85 7.52 28.39
C GLN A 222 18.58 8.05 27.16
N MET A 223 18.51 9.35 26.95
CA MET A 223 19.08 10.04 25.79
C MET A 223 20.26 10.92 26.26
N THR A 224 21.39 10.81 25.57
CA THR A 224 22.55 11.69 25.87
C THR A 224 22.25 13.13 25.46
N TYR A 225 21.78 13.32 24.26
CA TYR A 225 21.30 14.58 23.69
C TYR A 225 20.00 14.33 22.97
N ALA A 226 19.07 15.28 23.09
CA ALA A 226 17.81 15.21 22.37
C ALA A 226 17.42 16.57 21.77
N LYS A 227 16.90 16.53 20.56
CA LYS A 227 16.23 17.64 19.91
C LYS A 227 14.76 17.26 19.79
N VAL A 228 13.92 17.95 20.54
CA VAL A 228 12.47 17.75 20.55
C VAL A 228 11.83 18.80 19.66
N ARG A 229 11.06 18.35 18.70
CA ARG A 229 10.18 19.18 17.88
C ARG A 229 8.75 18.85 18.26
N PRO A 230 8.08 19.73 19.03
CA PRO A 230 6.71 19.46 19.47
C PRO A 230 5.79 19.05 18.33
N LYS A 231 4.92 18.08 18.57
CA LYS A 231 3.98 17.50 17.59
C LYS A 231 4.60 16.87 16.34
N LYS A 232 5.93 16.86 16.22
CA LYS A 232 6.62 16.25 15.07
C LYS A 232 7.42 15.03 15.48
N ASN A 233 8.51 15.21 16.19
CA ASN A 233 9.41 14.12 16.55
C ASN A 233 10.41 14.51 17.64
N VAL A 234 11.04 13.49 18.24
CA VAL A 234 12.29 13.62 18.97
C VAL A 234 13.40 12.94 18.17
N VAL A 235 14.51 13.62 17.99
CA VAL A 235 15.73 13.06 17.43
C VAL A 235 16.76 13.02 18.55
N THR A 236 17.35 11.84 18.79
CA THR A 236 18.32 11.66 19.88
C THR A 236 19.70 11.30 19.33
N GLY A 237 20.75 11.67 20.06
CA GLY A 237 22.07 11.06 19.94
C GLY A 237 22.06 9.65 20.55
N PRO A 238 23.22 9.18 21.05
CA PRO A 238 23.29 7.87 21.71
C PRO A 238 22.26 7.74 22.82
N ALA A 239 21.49 6.64 22.76
CA ALA A 239 20.43 6.37 23.72
C ALA A 239 20.44 4.89 24.10
N TYR A 240 19.98 4.59 25.32
CA TYR A 240 19.87 3.24 25.85
C TYR A 240 18.62 3.07 26.69
N LEU A 241 18.11 1.85 26.72
CA LEU A 241 16.90 1.51 27.47
C LEU A 241 17.25 1.24 28.92
N VAL A 242 16.46 1.80 29.84
CA VAL A 242 16.53 1.56 31.28
C VAL A 242 15.21 0.99 31.75
N VAL A 243 15.23 -0.06 32.54
CA VAL A 243 14.05 -0.70 33.13
C VAL A 243 14.31 -0.86 34.64
N GLU A 244 13.40 -0.36 35.48
CA GLU A 244 13.55 -0.34 36.94
C GLU A 244 14.94 0.18 37.37
N ASP A 245 15.36 1.31 36.77
CA ASP A 245 16.66 1.97 36.97
C ASP A 245 17.90 1.13 36.60
N VAL A 246 17.71 -0.05 35.99
CA VAL A 246 18.80 -0.90 35.49
C VAL A 246 19.01 -0.63 34.01
N PRO A 247 20.18 -0.12 33.59
CA PRO A 247 20.48 0.09 32.18
C PRO A 247 20.66 -1.25 31.45
N LEU A 248 19.91 -1.45 30.38
CA LEU A 248 20.07 -2.62 29.56
C LEU A 248 21.23 -2.44 28.54
N PRO A 249 21.93 -3.52 28.14
CA PRO A 249 23.05 -3.45 27.21
C PRO A 249 22.63 -3.19 25.76
N ILE A 250 21.48 -2.57 25.56
CA ILE A 250 20.93 -2.21 24.26
C ILE A 250 21.18 -0.72 24.06
N VAL A 251 22.25 -0.39 23.33
CA VAL A 251 22.62 0.98 23.00
C VAL A 251 22.43 1.23 21.53
N VAL A 252 21.72 2.30 21.18
CA VAL A 252 21.56 2.77 19.82
C VAL A 252 22.34 4.07 19.62
N PRO A 253 23.13 4.22 18.53
CA PRO A 253 23.95 5.41 18.32
C PRO A 253 23.12 6.67 18.07
N PHE A 254 21.94 6.54 17.51
CA PHE A 254 20.92 7.58 17.39
C PHE A 254 19.55 6.92 17.32
N PHE A 255 18.52 7.67 17.72
CA PHE A 255 17.14 7.20 17.63
C PHE A 255 16.19 8.33 17.23
N PHE A 256 15.00 7.95 16.78
CA PHE A 256 14.01 8.88 16.26
C PHE A 256 12.61 8.43 16.68
N PHE A 257 11.90 9.29 17.43
CA PHE A 257 10.53 9.05 17.86
C PHE A 257 9.58 10.02 17.14
N PRO A 258 8.70 9.57 16.26
CA PRO A 258 7.65 10.41 15.71
C PRO A 258 6.52 10.58 16.74
N PHE A 259 6.01 11.79 16.90
CA PHE A 259 4.85 12.10 17.76
C PHE A 259 3.53 12.19 17.01
N SER A 260 3.53 11.96 15.70
CA SER A 260 2.31 12.13 14.92
C SER A 260 1.36 10.97 15.15
N SER A 261 0.10 11.26 15.46
CA SER A 261 -1.02 10.33 15.35
C SER A 261 -1.39 10.00 13.89
N SER A 262 -0.75 10.67 12.95
CA SER A 262 -0.90 10.44 11.52
C SER A 262 0.07 9.36 11.02
N TYR A 263 -0.26 8.79 9.88
CA TYR A 263 0.52 7.81 9.17
C TYR A 263 1.99 8.26 8.98
N SER A 264 2.93 7.61 9.66
CA SER A 264 4.34 8.00 9.67
C SER A 264 5.28 6.80 9.58
N SER A 265 6.48 7.03 9.05
CA SER A 265 7.55 6.03 9.01
C SER A 265 8.15 5.83 10.42
N GLY A 266 8.61 4.61 10.70
CA GLY A 266 9.19 4.31 12.01
C GLY A 266 9.87 2.95 12.07
N PHE A 267 10.62 2.72 13.16
CA PHE A 267 11.25 1.45 13.45
C PHE A 267 10.23 0.42 13.93
N ILE A 268 10.39 -0.80 13.51
CA ILE A 268 9.67 -1.97 14.01
C ILE A 268 10.63 -2.66 14.98
N MET A 269 10.27 -2.70 16.26
CA MET A 269 11.11 -3.31 17.28
C MET A 269 11.16 -4.82 17.09
N PRO A 270 12.35 -5.43 17.12
CA PRO A 270 12.48 -6.87 17.02
C PRO A 270 11.94 -7.57 18.26
N THR A 271 11.43 -8.77 18.05
CA THR A 271 11.03 -9.68 19.12
C THR A 271 12.16 -10.67 19.40
N TYR A 272 12.46 -10.89 20.66
CA TYR A 272 13.40 -11.92 21.08
C TYR A 272 12.78 -13.31 20.89
N MET A 273 13.56 -14.24 20.38
CA MET A 273 13.16 -15.63 20.19
C MET A 273 14.32 -16.58 20.52
N ASP A 274 13.98 -17.68 21.18
CA ASP A 274 14.89 -18.79 21.41
C ASP A 274 14.43 -20.02 20.61
N ASP A 275 15.31 -20.54 19.77
CA ASP A 275 15.07 -21.73 18.93
C ASP A 275 16.22 -22.73 19.14
N SER A 276 15.90 -23.94 19.61
CA SER A 276 16.90 -24.98 19.88
C SER A 276 17.79 -25.31 18.69
N SER A 277 17.30 -25.20 17.47
CA SER A 277 18.03 -25.53 16.23
C SER A 277 18.85 -24.35 15.70
N ARG A 278 18.46 -23.10 15.94
CA ARG A 278 19.05 -21.87 15.38
C ARG A 278 19.72 -20.97 16.43
N GLY A 279 19.48 -21.28 17.71
CA GLY A 279 19.96 -20.47 18.85
C GLY A 279 19.08 -19.26 19.10
N PHE A 280 19.61 -18.33 19.89
CA PHE A 280 18.95 -17.07 20.20
C PHE A 280 18.82 -16.21 18.94
N GLY A 281 17.72 -15.47 18.84
CA GLY A 281 17.47 -14.61 17.69
C GLY A 281 16.65 -13.37 18.01
N LEU A 282 16.77 -12.42 17.12
CA LEU A 282 15.89 -11.25 17.02
C LEU A 282 15.11 -11.40 15.72
N THR A 283 13.79 -11.39 15.83
CA THR A 283 12.86 -11.62 14.72
C THR A 283 11.97 -10.41 14.50
N ASP A 284 11.51 -10.23 13.25
CA ASP A 284 10.58 -9.18 12.83
C ASP A 284 11.05 -7.74 13.10
N GLY A 285 12.35 -7.53 13.39
CA GLY A 285 12.91 -6.20 13.49
C GLY A 285 13.06 -5.51 12.15
N GLY A 286 12.82 -4.19 12.09
CA GLY A 286 12.94 -3.53 10.80
C GLY A 286 12.52 -2.07 10.76
N TYR A 287 12.06 -1.65 9.59
CA TYR A 287 11.61 -0.28 9.37
C TYR A 287 10.36 -0.24 8.50
N TYR A 288 9.41 0.56 8.92
CA TYR A 288 8.19 0.87 8.19
C TYR A 288 8.34 2.20 7.45
N PHE A 289 8.19 2.18 6.15
CA PHE A 289 8.20 3.35 5.29
C PHE A 289 6.77 3.74 4.93
N ALA A 290 6.31 4.86 5.44
CA ALA A 290 5.09 5.53 5.02
C ALA A 290 5.41 6.34 3.74
N ILE A 291 5.38 5.69 2.57
CA ILE A 291 5.80 6.31 1.31
C ILE A 291 4.82 7.41 0.93
N ASN A 292 3.53 7.10 0.95
CA ASN A 292 2.42 8.05 0.70
C ASN A 292 1.09 7.43 1.14
N ASP A 293 0.00 8.19 1.07
CA ASP A 293 -1.36 7.76 1.46
C ASP A 293 -1.89 6.55 0.68
N LYS A 294 -1.20 6.11 -0.37
CA LYS A 294 -1.64 5.04 -1.27
C LYS A 294 -0.77 3.80 -1.19
N MET A 295 0.41 3.91 -0.61
CA MET A 295 1.41 2.83 -0.62
C MET A 295 2.31 2.91 0.61
N ASP A 296 2.55 1.77 1.24
CA ASP A 296 3.52 1.58 2.31
C ASP A 296 4.59 0.54 1.93
N LEU A 297 5.63 0.45 2.74
CA LEU A 297 6.64 -0.60 2.65
C LEU A 297 7.16 -0.94 4.04
N LYS A 298 7.06 -2.21 4.43
CA LYS A 298 7.70 -2.76 5.63
C LYS A 298 8.89 -3.60 5.21
N LEU A 299 10.06 -3.27 5.72
CA LEU A 299 11.25 -4.12 5.61
C LEU A 299 11.54 -4.71 6.98
N ARG A 300 11.51 -6.04 7.11
CA ARG A 300 11.76 -6.76 8.36
C ARG A 300 12.85 -7.78 8.17
N GLY A 301 13.64 -8.02 9.19
CA GLY A 301 14.71 -8.99 9.17
C GLY A 301 14.73 -9.83 10.44
N ASP A 302 15.22 -11.04 10.30
CA ASP A 302 15.45 -12.00 11.37
C ASP A 302 16.94 -12.37 11.38
N VAL A 303 17.52 -12.47 12.54
CA VAL A 303 18.94 -12.85 12.72
C VAL A 303 19.07 -13.79 13.91
N PHE A 304 19.82 -14.88 13.75
CA PHE A 304 20.05 -15.89 14.79
C PHE A 304 21.53 -16.14 15.04
N THR A 305 21.87 -16.51 16.27
CA THR A 305 23.24 -16.73 16.71
C THR A 305 23.98 -17.85 15.97
N LYS A 306 23.29 -18.90 15.53
CA LYS A 306 23.88 -19.98 14.68
C LYS A 306 23.98 -19.59 13.19
N GLY A 307 23.72 -18.32 12.85
CA GLY A 307 23.94 -17.74 11.53
C GLY A 307 22.79 -17.95 10.52
N SER A 308 21.60 -18.31 10.99
CA SER A 308 20.36 -18.23 10.21
C SER A 308 19.90 -16.78 10.12
N TRP A 309 19.32 -16.38 8.99
CA TRP A 309 18.77 -15.04 8.80
C TRP A 309 17.64 -15.03 7.78
N ALA A 310 16.77 -14.06 7.87
CA ALA A 310 15.72 -13.82 6.89
C ALA A 310 15.55 -12.32 6.62
N LEU A 311 15.06 -12.01 5.43
CA LEU A 311 14.66 -10.68 5.01
C LEU A 311 13.26 -10.74 4.42
N ASN A 312 12.36 -9.87 4.93
CA ASN A 312 10.97 -9.80 4.53
C ASN A 312 10.64 -8.39 4.08
N ALA A 313 10.10 -8.25 2.88
CA ALA A 313 9.56 -7.00 2.36
C ALA A 313 8.05 -7.17 2.16
N GLU A 314 7.26 -6.25 2.69
CA GLU A 314 5.79 -6.23 2.56
C GLU A 314 5.36 -4.83 2.16
N SER A 315 4.53 -4.72 1.14
CA SER A 315 3.98 -3.47 0.65
C SER A 315 2.49 -3.61 0.41
N ASN A 316 1.71 -2.74 1.05
CA ASN A 316 0.29 -2.58 0.77
C ASN A 316 0.11 -1.36 -0.12
N TYR A 317 -0.76 -1.47 -1.10
CA TYR A 317 -1.12 -0.34 -1.95
C TYR A 317 -2.61 -0.32 -2.21
N ASN A 318 -3.18 0.90 -2.15
CA ASN A 318 -4.60 1.11 -2.35
C ASN A 318 -4.86 2.46 -3.02
N VAL A 319 -5.39 2.43 -4.21
CA VAL A 319 -5.85 3.62 -4.93
C VAL A 319 -7.36 3.52 -5.08
N ARG A 320 -8.11 4.32 -4.32
CA ARG A 320 -9.59 4.30 -4.29
C ARG A 320 -10.16 4.33 -5.70
N TYR A 321 -11.14 3.46 -5.96
CA TYR A 321 -11.83 3.30 -7.25
C TYR A 321 -10.94 2.89 -8.43
N LYS A 322 -9.68 2.49 -8.19
CA LYS A 322 -8.78 2.01 -9.24
C LYS A 322 -8.29 0.60 -8.97
N TYR A 323 -7.49 0.40 -7.93
CA TYR A 323 -6.93 -0.90 -7.58
C TYR A 323 -6.43 -0.94 -6.15
N SER A 324 -6.35 -2.14 -5.62
CA SER A 324 -5.73 -2.42 -4.33
C SER A 324 -4.93 -3.73 -4.39
N GLY A 325 -3.96 -3.86 -3.51
CA GLY A 325 -3.19 -5.07 -3.44
C GLY A 325 -2.17 -5.11 -2.30
N LEU A 326 -1.56 -6.28 -2.18
CA LEU A 326 -0.50 -6.62 -1.24
C LEU A 326 0.62 -7.31 -2.02
N PHE A 327 1.83 -6.88 -1.83
CA PHE A 327 3.03 -7.54 -2.33
C PHE A 327 3.93 -7.92 -1.16
N GLN A 328 4.34 -9.19 -1.09
CA GLN A 328 5.28 -9.68 -0.10
C GLN A 328 6.39 -10.46 -0.80
N ALA A 329 7.62 -10.21 -0.42
CA ALA A 329 8.78 -10.97 -0.86
C ALA A 329 9.63 -11.32 0.36
N SER A 330 9.93 -12.60 0.50
CA SER A 330 10.73 -13.12 1.62
C SER A 330 11.90 -13.94 1.07
N TYR A 331 13.05 -13.77 1.68
CA TYR A 331 14.22 -14.60 1.44
C TYR A 331 14.82 -15.01 2.78
N GLN A 332 15.12 -16.29 2.94
CA GLN A 332 15.68 -16.82 4.18
C GLN A 332 16.81 -17.80 3.91
N VAL A 333 17.77 -17.81 4.82
CA VAL A 333 18.86 -18.79 4.90
C VAL A 333 18.77 -19.45 6.28
N THR A 334 18.32 -20.68 6.29
CA THR A 334 18.17 -21.47 7.51
C THR A 334 19.34 -22.43 7.64
N LYS A 335 20.05 -22.34 8.75
CA LYS A 335 21.11 -23.26 9.14
C LYS A 335 20.64 -24.04 10.36
N THR A 336 20.63 -25.36 10.26
CA THR A 336 20.25 -26.25 11.35
C THR A 336 21.38 -27.23 11.62
N GLY A 337 21.55 -27.63 12.87
CA GLY A 337 22.68 -28.45 13.32
C GLY A 337 23.96 -27.63 13.53
N ASP A 338 25.00 -28.28 14.00
CA ASP A 338 26.28 -27.65 14.27
C ASP A 338 27.28 -27.88 13.14
N LYS A 339 28.00 -26.81 12.77
CA LYS A 339 28.95 -26.85 11.67
C LYS A 339 30.04 -27.91 11.90
N GLY A 340 30.17 -28.85 10.95
CA GLY A 340 31.12 -29.98 11.04
C GLY A 340 30.47 -31.30 11.43
N LEU A 341 29.22 -31.32 11.87
CA LEU A 341 28.47 -32.55 12.12
C LEU A 341 27.64 -33.00 10.90
N LYS A 342 27.21 -34.25 10.87
CA LYS A 342 26.46 -34.83 9.75
C LYS A 342 25.05 -34.26 9.60
N ASP A 343 24.52 -33.67 10.66
CA ASP A 343 23.20 -33.07 10.74
C ASP A 343 23.18 -31.58 10.30
N TYR A 344 24.35 -31.01 9.95
CA TYR A 344 24.43 -29.64 9.46
C TYR A 344 23.77 -29.49 8.10
N LEU A 345 22.69 -28.73 8.05
CA LEU A 345 21.92 -28.44 6.86
C LEU A 345 21.81 -26.93 6.62
N VAL A 346 21.97 -26.52 5.39
CA VAL A 346 21.74 -25.14 4.95
C VAL A 346 20.64 -25.11 3.90
N ALA A 347 19.49 -24.55 4.25
CA ALA A 347 18.38 -24.29 3.33
C ALA A 347 18.37 -22.80 2.93
N LYS A 348 18.18 -22.56 1.64
CA LYS A 348 17.99 -21.21 1.08
C LYS A 348 16.65 -21.17 0.40
N ASP A 349 15.75 -20.39 0.95
CA ASP A 349 14.35 -20.38 0.57
C ASP A 349 13.87 -18.98 0.24
N PHE A 350 12.90 -18.90 -0.66
CA PHE A 350 12.22 -17.66 -0.99
C PHE A 350 10.72 -17.87 -1.08
N LYS A 351 9.97 -16.79 -0.90
CA LYS A 351 8.52 -16.74 -1.11
C LYS A 351 8.13 -15.38 -1.69
N ILE A 352 7.22 -15.41 -2.65
CA ILE A 352 6.60 -14.24 -3.24
C ILE A 352 5.10 -14.43 -3.14
N VAL A 353 4.44 -13.45 -2.53
CA VAL A 353 2.97 -13.35 -2.51
C VAL A 353 2.59 -12.02 -3.15
N TRP A 354 1.71 -12.07 -4.13
CA TRP A 354 1.18 -10.87 -4.75
C TRP A 354 -0.32 -11.03 -4.97
N ASN A 355 -1.07 -10.24 -4.25
CA ASN A 355 -2.51 -10.14 -4.43
C ASN A 355 -2.82 -8.76 -5.02
N HIS A 356 -3.44 -8.73 -6.18
CA HIS A 356 -3.85 -7.52 -6.85
C HIS A 356 -5.29 -7.64 -7.33
N ARG A 357 -6.06 -6.61 -7.08
CA ARG A 357 -7.44 -6.51 -7.55
C ARG A 357 -7.70 -5.13 -8.13
N GLN A 358 -8.11 -5.09 -9.37
CA GLN A 358 -8.64 -3.89 -10.02
C GLN A 358 -10.09 -3.67 -9.58
N ASP A 359 -10.44 -2.42 -9.27
CA ASP A 359 -11.83 -2.02 -9.00
C ASP A 359 -12.62 -1.96 -10.32
N ALA A 360 -13.85 -2.46 -10.31
CA ALA A 360 -14.74 -2.43 -11.48
C ALA A 360 -15.01 -1.00 -11.99
N LYS A 361 -14.95 -0.01 -11.10
CA LYS A 361 -15.11 1.41 -11.45
C LYS A 361 -13.92 2.00 -12.21
N ALA A 362 -12.74 1.37 -12.12
CA ALA A 362 -11.55 1.84 -12.83
C ALA A 362 -11.68 1.73 -14.36
N SER A 363 -12.31 0.63 -14.79
CA SER A 363 -12.60 0.40 -16.20
C SER A 363 -13.75 -0.61 -16.31
N PRO A 364 -14.90 -0.22 -16.87
CA PRO A 364 -16.04 -1.12 -17.01
C PRO A 364 -15.76 -2.27 -17.99
N ASN A 365 -14.81 -2.09 -18.89
CA ASN A 365 -14.52 -3.04 -19.97
C ASN A 365 -13.23 -3.83 -19.78
N THR A 366 -12.49 -3.59 -18.68
CA THR A 366 -11.21 -4.26 -18.43
C THR A 366 -11.14 -4.72 -17.00
N THR A 367 -10.73 -5.96 -16.77
CA THR A 367 -10.47 -6.51 -15.43
C THR A 367 -9.07 -7.07 -15.37
N PHE A 368 -8.36 -6.75 -14.30
CA PHE A 368 -7.06 -7.32 -13.97
C PHE A 368 -7.05 -7.79 -12.53
N SER A 369 -6.62 -9.03 -12.32
CA SER A 369 -6.43 -9.59 -10.98
C SER A 369 -5.24 -10.52 -10.94
N ALA A 370 -4.54 -10.53 -9.81
CA ALA A 370 -3.47 -11.45 -9.55
C ALA A 370 -3.60 -12.01 -8.13
N SER A 371 -3.38 -13.32 -8.01
CA SER A 371 -3.27 -14.03 -6.74
C SER A 371 -2.09 -14.98 -6.89
N VAL A 372 -0.90 -14.50 -6.54
CA VAL A 372 0.37 -15.23 -6.66
C VAL A 372 0.81 -15.68 -5.27
N ASN A 373 1.09 -16.97 -5.12
CA ASN A 373 1.70 -17.58 -3.94
C ASN A 373 2.75 -18.57 -4.42
N PHE A 374 3.95 -18.07 -4.64
CA PHE A 374 5.05 -18.83 -5.20
C PHE A 374 6.22 -18.88 -4.23
N SER A 375 6.74 -20.06 -3.95
CA SER A 375 7.86 -20.21 -3.03
C SER A 375 8.68 -21.46 -3.36
N SER A 376 9.90 -21.53 -2.80
CA SER A 376 10.64 -22.80 -2.77
C SER A 376 9.87 -23.88 -2.00
N SER A 377 10.05 -25.14 -2.37
CA SER A 377 9.33 -26.29 -1.79
C SER A 377 9.61 -26.49 -0.30
N SER A 378 10.76 -26.04 0.19
CA SER A 378 11.17 -26.13 1.60
C SER A 378 10.74 -24.94 2.46
N TYR A 379 10.32 -23.81 1.85
CA TYR A 379 10.07 -22.55 2.55
C TYR A 379 9.15 -22.71 3.77
N GLU A 380 7.99 -23.34 3.62
CA GLU A 380 7.00 -23.43 4.71
C GLU A 380 7.49 -24.29 5.88
N ARG A 381 8.39 -25.23 5.61
CA ARG A 381 8.99 -26.10 6.64
C ARG A 381 10.15 -25.44 7.36
N SER A 382 10.89 -24.60 6.66
CA SER A 382 12.07 -23.90 7.20
C SER A 382 11.73 -22.51 7.77
N ASN A 383 10.54 -21.96 7.50
CA ASN A 383 10.12 -20.67 7.99
C ASN A 383 9.77 -20.70 9.48
N ILE A 384 10.36 -19.77 10.23
CA ILE A 384 10.14 -19.64 11.68
C ILE A 384 8.72 -19.27 12.02
N GLY A 385 8.12 -18.35 11.30
CA GLY A 385 6.73 -17.92 11.52
C GLY A 385 5.73 -19.08 11.44
N ASN A 386 6.13 -20.19 10.80
CA ASN A 386 5.31 -21.39 10.67
C ASN A 386 5.69 -22.50 11.68
N LEU A 387 6.60 -22.25 12.63
CA LEU A 387 7.11 -23.27 13.54
C LEU A 387 5.98 -23.99 14.28
N TYR A 388 4.99 -23.25 14.76
CA TYR A 388 3.82 -23.76 15.46
C TYR A 388 2.56 -23.87 14.60
N ASN A 389 2.65 -23.59 13.29
CA ASN A 389 1.53 -23.67 12.36
C ASN A 389 1.59 -24.96 11.53
N ALA A 390 1.03 -26.04 12.07
CA ALA A 390 0.99 -27.34 11.42
C ALA A 390 0.29 -27.30 10.05
N THR A 391 -0.74 -26.50 9.90
CA THR A 391 -1.49 -26.34 8.64
C THR A 391 -0.62 -25.72 7.54
N ALA A 392 0.11 -24.65 7.84
CA ALA A 392 1.01 -24.04 6.89
C ALA A 392 2.16 -24.98 6.50
N ARG A 393 2.73 -25.70 7.47
CA ARG A 393 3.83 -26.67 7.24
C ARG A 393 3.40 -27.89 6.45
N SER A 394 2.13 -28.31 6.55
CA SER A 394 1.55 -29.47 5.84
C SER A 394 0.96 -29.11 4.48
N GLN A 395 0.91 -27.83 4.10
CA GLN A 395 0.38 -27.40 2.82
C GLN A 395 1.16 -28.02 1.66
N ASN A 396 0.50 -28.90 0.92
CA ASN A 396 1.14 -29.62 -0.18
C ASN A 396 0.98 -28.93 -1.54
N THR A 397 -0.08 -28.17 -1.73
CA THR A 397 -0.35 -27.49 -3.01
C THR A 397 -0.42 -25.98 -2.82
N LYS A 398 0.23 -25.25 -3.73
CA LYS A 398 0.16 -23.80 -3.84
C LYS A 398 -0.27 -23.44 -5.25
N THR A 399 -1.22 -22.55 -5.36
CA THR A 399 -1.73 -22.08 -6.65
C THR A 399 -1.49 -20.59 -6.81
N SER A 400 -1.09 -20.22 -8.01
CA SER A 400 -0.91 -18.83 -8.40
C SER A 400 -1.68 -18.59 -9.70
N SER A 401 -2.39 -17.49 -9.78
CA SER A 401 -3.11 -17.10 -10.98
C SER A 401 -2.99 -15.61 -11.23
N VAL A 402 -2.79 -15.25 -12.48
CA VAL A 402 -2.86 -13.87 -12.97
C VAL A 402 -3.85 -13.86 -14.12
N SER A 403 -4.85 -13.01 -14.05
CA SER A 403 -5.89 -12.94 -15.06
C SER A 403 -6.09 -11.51 -15.56
N TYR A 404 -6.24 -11.40 -16.87
CA TYR A 404 -6.58 -10.18 -17.57
C TYR A 404 -7.74 -10.45 -18.50
N SER A 405 -8.76 -9.60 -18.49
CA SER A 405 -9.88 -9.69 -19.41
C SER A 405 -10.26 -8.31 -19.93
N ARG A 406 -10.55 -8.23 -21.23
CA ARG A 406 -11.04 -7.03 -21.89
C ARG A 406 -12.24 -7.35 -22.75
N SER A 407 -13.31 -6.62 -22.53
CA SER A 407 -14.53 -6.68 -23.30
C SER A 407 -14.59 -5.51 -24.30
N PHE A 408 -15.06 -5.79 -25.50
CA PHE A 408 -15.34 -4.83 -26.56
C PHE A 408 -16.84 -4.89 -26.86
N PRO A 409 -17.69 -4.12 -26.15
CA PRO A 409 -19.14 -4.25 -26.22
C PRO A 409 -19.70 -4.02 -27.61
N GLU A 410 -19.17 -3.06 -28.37
CA GLU A 410 -19.61 -2.73 -29.72
C GLU A 410 -19.39 -3.90 -30.68
N GLN A 411 -18.24 -4.57 -30.57
CA GLN A 411 -17.88 -5.74 -31.40
C GLN A 411 -18.42 -7.04 -30.80
N LYS A 412 -19.04 -6.99 -29.61
CA LYS A 412 -19.49 -8.18 -28.87
C LYS A 412 -18.37 -9.20 -28.61
N LEU A 413 -17.12 -8.71 -28.52
CA LEU A 413 -15.92 -9.51 -28.38
C LEU A 413 -15.38 -9.38 -26.96
N THR A 414 -14.98 -10.49 -26.36
CA THR A 414 -14.25 -10.52 -25.10
C THR A 414 -12.99 -11.35 -25.27
N ILE A 415 -11.87 -10.79 -24.85
CA ILE A 415 -10.56 -11.45 -24.85
C ILE A 415 -10.12 -11.57 -23.39
N SER A 416 -9.83 -12.78 -22.93
CA SER A 416 -9.28 -13.03 -21.61
C SER A 416 -8.04 -13.90 -21.69
N SER A 417 -7.06 -13.59 -20.85
CA SER A 417 -5.82 -14.36 -20.74
C SER A 417 -5.56 -14.66 -19.28
N THR A 418 -5.25 -15.90 -18.95
CA THR A 418 -4.86 -16.32 -17.62
C THR A 418 -3.50 -17.01 -17.65
N ALA A 419 -2.72 -16.78 -16.61
CA ALA A 419 -1.52 -17.52 -16.32
C ALA A 419 -1.73 -18.26 -15.00
N ASN A 420 -1.58 -19.56 -14.98
CA ASN A 420 -1.78 -20.39 -13.80
C ASN A 420 -0.52 -21.19 -13.49
N ILE A 421 -0.15 -21.23 -12.22
CA ILE A 421 0.96 -22.02 -11.70
C ILE A 421 0.44 -22.81 -10.50
N ALA A 422 0.55 -24.12 -10.55
CA ALA A 422 0.25 -25.01 -9.43
C ALA A 422 1.52 -25.74 -9.01
N GLN A 423 1.96 -25.55 -7.77
CA GLN A 423 3.12 -26.22 -7.20
C GLN A 423 2.65 -27.33 -6.26
N THR A 424 3.27 -28.50 -6.35
CA THR A 424 3.12 -29.59 -5.38
C THR A 424 4.42 -29.71 -4.59
N VAL A 425 4.35 -29.39 -3.31
CA VAL A 425 5.52 -29.26 -2.42
C VAL A 425 6.17 -30.63 -2.17
N ARG A 426 5.37 -31.69 -1.99
CA ARG A 426 5.84 -33.03 -1.61
C ARG A 426 6.82 -33.62 -2.61
N ASP A 427 6.55 -33.49 -3.89
CA ASP A 427 7.34 -34.06 -4.98
C ASP A 427 8.08 -33.00 -5.82
N SER A 428 8.06 -31.75 -5.36
CA SER A 428 8.67 -30.60 -6.03
C SER A 428 8.25 -30.47 -7.50
N SER A 429 7.00 -30.82 -7.81
CA SER A 429 6.46 -30.69 -9.16
C SER A 429 5.72 -29.38 -9.33
N ILE A 430 5.78 -28.87 -10.55
CA ILE A 430 5.14 -27.63 -10.96
C ILE A 430 4.35 -27.86 -12.25
N ALA A 431 3.11 -27.45 -12.24
CA ALA A 431 2.27 -27.36 -13.43
C ALA A 431 2.05 -25.89 -13.78
N VAL A 432 2.43 -25.52 -14.99
CA VAL A 432 2.30 -24.16 -15.50
C VAL A 432 1.39 -24.16 -16.72
N THR A 433 0.44 -23.22 -16.76
CA THR A 433 -0.37 -22.95 -17.96
C THR A 433 -0.19 -21.46 -18.28
N LEU A 434 0.47 -21.17 -19.42
CA LEU A 434 0.86 -19.81 -19.80
C LEU A 434 1.10 -19.71 -21.32
N PRO A 435 0.31 -18.93 -22.06
CA PRO A 435 -0.98 -18.37 -21.66
C PRO A 435 -2.13 -19.38 -21.78
N ASP A 436 -3.22 -19.13 -21.06
CA ASP A 436 -4.54 -19.69 -21.38
C ASP A 436 -5.39 -18.52 -21.92
N LEU A 437 -5.41 -18.38 -23.24
CA LEU A 437 -6.07 -17.29 -23.93
C LEU A 437 -7.46 -17.74 -24.40
N ASN A 438 -8.47 -16.99 -24.03
CA ASN A 438 -9.84 -17.18 -24.50
C ASN A 438 -10.31 -15.96 -25.27
N VAL A 439 -10.84 -16.20 -26.47
CA VAL A 439 -11.44 -15.20 -27.35
C VAL A 439 -12.89 -15.60 -27.57
N THR A 440 -13.82 -14.80 -27.07
CA THR A 440 -15.25 -15.10 -27.15
C THR A 440 -15.97 -13.99 -27.92
N LEU A 441 -16.56 -14.35 -29.05
CA LEU A 441 -17.54 -13.52 -29.76
C LEU A 441 -18.92 -13.92 -29.23
N SER A 442 -19.61 -12.99 -28.59
CA SER A 442 -20.99 -13.19 -28.13
C SER A 442 -21.91 -13.37 -29.31
N THR A 443 -23.10 -13.91 -29.06
CA THR A 443 -24.08 -14.18 -30.10
C THR A 443 -24.31 -12.98 -31.04
N VAL A 444 -24.03 -13.17 -32.31
CA VAL A 444 -24.30 -12.23 -33.39
C VAL A 444 -25.30 -12.82 -34.35
N TYR A 445 -26.05 -11.98 -35.01
CA TYR A 445 -27.04 -12.35 -36.04
C TYR A 445 -26.57 -11.76 -37.36
N PRO A 446 -25.74 -12.47 -38.16
CA PRO A 446 -25.06 -11.91 -39.34
C PRO A 446 -26.02 -11.42 -40.43
N PHE A 447 -27.20 -12.05 -40.52
CA PHE A 447 -28.17 -11.77 -41.55
C PHE A 447 -29.32 -10.88 -41.10
N ARG A 448 -29.25 -10.34 -39.86
CA ARG A 448 -30.30 -9.47 -39.34
C ARG A 448 -30.20 -8.08 -39.94
N ARG A 449 -31.31 -7.58 -40.45
CA ARG A 449 -31.41 -6.21 -40.98
C ARG A 449 -31.13 -5.18 -39.89
N LYS A 450 -30.49 -4.08 -40.25
CA LYS A 450 -30.23 -2.96 -39.30
C LYS A 450 -31.52 -2.29 -38.83
N HIS A 451 -32.49 -2.18 -39.72
CA HIS A 451 -33.84 -1.64 -39.45
C HIS A 451 -34.87 -2.71 -39.76
N VAL A 452 -35.46 -3.30 -38.73
CA VAL A 452 -36.46 -4.35 -38.85
C VAL A 452 -37.82 -3.68 -39.07
N VAL A 453 -38.36 -3.78 -40.27
CA VAL A 453 -39.73 -3.38 -40.59
C VAL A 453 -40.52 -4.66 -40.88
N GLY A 454 -41.60 -4.88 -40.11
CA GLY A 454 -42.40 -6.10 -40.19
C GLY A 454 -41.80 -7.30 -39.45
N ASN A 455 -42.27 -8.51 -39.74
CA ASN A 455 -41.80 -9.73 -39.07
C ASN A 455 -40.40 -10.12 -39.50
N GLU A 456 -39.59 -10.61 -38.56
CA GLU A 456 -38.27 -11.18 -38.85
C GLU A 456 -38.38 -12.41 -39.70
N LYS A 457 -37.58 -12.49 -40.76
CA LYS A 457 -37.48 -13.65 -41.62
C LYS A 457 -36.69 -14.75 -40.96
N TRP A 458 -36.87 -16.01 -41.35
CA TRP A 458 -36.21 -17.16 -40.71
C TRP A 458 -34.68 -17.06 -40.71
N TYR A 459 -34.06 -16.54 -41.76
CA TYR A 459 -32.60 -16.37 -41.84
C TYR A 459 -32.06 -15.24 -40.94
N GLU A 460 -32.89 -14.26 -40.60
CA GLU A 460 -32.50 -13.20 -39.67
C GLU A 460 -32.32 -13.70 -38.22
N LYS A 461 -32.89 -14.87 -37.93
CA LYS A 461 -32.80 -15.56 -36.65
C LYS A 461 -31.62 -16.52 -36.57
N ILE A 462 -30.80 -16.60 -37.60
CA ILE A 462 -29.57 -17.37 -37.60
C ILE A 462 -28.57 -16.64 -36.69
N SER A 463 -28.16 -17.31 -35.64
CA SER A 463 -27.20 -16.84 -34.66
C SER A 463 -25.88 -17.58 -34.81
N LEU A 464 -24.79 -16.84 -34.66
CA LEU A 464 -23.44 -17.37 -34.69
C LEU A 464 -22.73 -16.91 -33.40
N ARG A 465 -22.02 -17.82 -32.77
CA ARG A 465 -21.11 -17.56 -31.68
C ARG A 465 -19.75 -18.16 -32.02
N TYR A 466 -18.70 -17.59 -31.46
CA TYR A 466 -17.36 -18.13 -31.59
C TYR A 466 -16.68 -18.15 -30.22
N THR A 467 -16.02 -19.24 -29.92
CA THR A 467 -15.14 -19.37 -28.77
C THR A 467 -13.82 -19.99 -29.23
N GLY A 468 -12.76 -19.19 -29.18
CA GLY A 468 -11.38 -19.62 -29.39
C GLY A 468 -10.66 -19.77 -28.06
N ARG A 469 -9.97 -20.87 -27.85
CA ARG A 469 -9.09 -21.09 -26.69
C ARG A 469 -7.73 -21.54 -27.18
N PHE A 470 -6.70 -20.82 -26.78
CA PHE A 470 -5.31 -21.22 -26.95
C PHE A 470 -4.72 -21.49 -25.57
N SER A 471 -4.18 -22.67 -25.36
CA SER A 471 -3.62 -23.07 -24.07
C SER A 471 -2.26 -23.69 -24.29
N ASN A 472 -1.29 -23.24 -23.50
CA ASN A 472 0.07 -23.75 -23.49
C ASN A 472 0.41 -24.16 -22.05
N SER A 473 0.74 -25.44 -21.84
CA SER A 473 0.93 -25.98 -20.49
C SER A 473 2.07 -26.98 -20.40
N ILE A 474 2.71 -27.01 -19.23
CA ILE A 474 3.73 -28.00 -18.87
C ILE A 474 3.53 -28.49 -17.44
N LYS A 475 3.84 -29.76 -17.21
CA LYS A 475 4.00 -30.35 -15.88
C LYS A 475 5.40 -30.93 -15.77
N THR A 476 6.21 -30.38 -14.85
CA THR A 476 7.61 -30.75 -14.70
C THR A 476 8.09 -30.60 -13.26
N LYS A 477 9.34 -30.88 -12.99
CA LYS A 477 9.97 -30.54 -11.71
C LYS A 477 10.36 -29.06 -11.69
N ASP A 478 10.37 -28.43 -10.53
CA ASP A 478 10.68 -27.01 -10.35
C ASP A 478 12.07 -26.61 -10.91
N ASN A 479 13.06 -27.49 -10.77
CA ASN A 479 14.43 -27.30 -11.27
C ASN A 479 14.57 -27.46 -12.80
N LEU A 480 13.59 -28.04 -13.48
CA LEU A 480 13.60 -28.30 -14.92
C LEU A 480 12.76 -27.30 -15.71
N LEU A 481 11.88 -26.54 -15.06
CA LEU A 481 10.97 -25.61 -15.73
C LEU A 481 11.69 -24.64 -16.68
N PHE A 482 12.77 -24.02 -16.21
CA PHE A 482 13.53 -23.05 -17.02
C PHE A 482 14.50 -23.68 -18.02
N LYS A 483 14.61 -25.01 -18.04
CA LYS A 483 15.38 -25.77 -19.02
C LYS A 483 14.49 -26.37 -20.10
N SER A 484 13.18 -26.26 -19.97
CA SER A 484 12.20 -26.84 -20.87
C SER A 484 12.16 -26.09 -22.21
N ASN A 485 11.95 -26.84 -23.30
CA ASN A 485 11.73 -26.30 -24.62
C ASN A 485 10.25 -26.06 -24.85
N LEU A 486 9.86 -24.84 -25.25
CA LEU A 486 8.48 -24.44 -25.44
C LEU A 486 7.72 -25.26 -26.50
N ILE A 487 8.38 -25.88 -27.45
CA ILE A 487 7.76 -26.68 -28.52
C ILE A 487 7.72 -28.16 -28.14
N LYS A 488 8.84 -28.69 -27.62
CA LYS A 488 8.99 -30.13 -27.37
C LYS A 488 8.37 -30.56 -26.05
N ASP A 489 8.57 -29.78 -24.99
CA ASP A 489 8.21 -30.19 -23.62
C ASP A 489 6.82 -29.67 -23.21
N TRP A 490 6.37 -28.57 -23.82
CA TRP A 490 5.08 -27.97 -23.52
C TRP A 490 3.96 -28.55 -24.40
N ASN A 491 2.78 -28.65 -23.82
CA ASN A 491 1.54 -29.02 -24.52
C ASN A 491 0.89 -27.76 -25.08
N ASN A 492 1.03 -27.56 -26.38
CA ASN A 492 0.45 -26.43 -27.09
C ASN A 492 -0.82 -26.88 -27.81
N GLY A 493 -1.91 -26.17 -27.63
CA GLY A 493 -3.15 -26.48 -28.33
C GLY A 493 -4.03 -25.24 -28.51
N ALA A 494 -4.71 -25.20 -29.64
CA ALA A 494 -5.77 -24.24 -29.89
C ALA A 494 -7.07 -24.98 -30.18
N LYS A 495 -8.19 -24.49 -29.61
CA LYS A 495 -9.54 -24.99 -29.89
C LYS A 495 -10.40 -23.87 -30.42
N HIS A 496 -11.08 -24.12 -31.52
CA HIS A 496 -12.09 -23.24 -32.09
C HIS A 496 -13.44 -23.94 -31.98
N ASP A 497 -14.45 -23.23 -31.48
CA ASP A 497 -15.80 -23.73 -31.29
C ASP A 497 -16.78 -22.72 -31.92
N ILE A 498 -17.49 -23.16 -32.93
CA ILE A 498 -18.34 -22.31 -33.75
C ILE A 498 -19.75 -22.92 -33.80
N PRO A 499 -20.59 -22.69 -32.79
CA PRO A 499 -21.99 -23.06 -32.86
C PRO A 499 -22.78 -22.06 -33.68
N VAL A 500 -23.54 -22.59 -34.64
CA VAL A 500 -24.52 -21.87 -35.45
C VAL A 500 -25.90 -22.43 -35.13
N SER A 501 -26.84 -21.59 -34.76
CA SER A 501 -28.20 -22.03 -34.49
C SER A 501 -29.23 -21.04 -34.97
N ALA A 502 -30.43 -21.53 -35.25
CA ALA A 502 -31.58 -20.69 -35.58
C ALA A 502 -32.77 -21.15 -34.73
N THR A 503 -33.68 -20.23 -34.44
CA THR A 503 -34.94 -20.56 -33.77
C THR A 503 -36.07 -19.91 -34.51
N PHE A 504 -36.98 -20.68 -35.03
CA PHE A 504 -38.16 -20.18 -35.73
C PHE A 504 -39.40 -21.02 -35.42
N THR A 505 -40.55 -20.42 -35.54
CA THR A 505 -41.85 -21.09 -35.28
C THR A 505 -42.45 -21.54 -36.59
N LEU A 506 -42.70 -22.84 -36.71
CA LEU A 506 -43.37 -23.45 -37.85
C LEU A 506 -44.86 -23.63 -37.52
N PHE A 507 -45.71 -23.34 -38.48
CA PHE A 507 -47.18 -23.43 -38.36
C PHE A 507 -47.76 -22.71 -37.12
N LYS A 508 -47.07 -21.70 -36.58
CA LYS A 508 -47.41 -20.94 -35.36
C LYS A 508 -47.33 -21.74 -34.05
N TYR A 509 -47.15 -23.04 -34.08
CA TYR A 509 -47.23 -23.90 -32.88
C TYR A 509 -45.93 -24.62 -32.57
N PHE A 510 -45.11 -24.95 -33.55
CA PHE A 510 -43.89 -25.71 -33.31
C PHE A 510 -42.68 -24.80 -33.35
N ASN A 511 -41.93 -24.76 -32.27
CA ASN A 511 -40.64 -24.10 -32.24
C ASN A 511 -39.57 -25.08 -32.73
N VAL A 512 -38.95 -24.74 -33.84
CA VAL A 512 -37.92 -25.54 -34.50
C VAL A 512 -36.58 -24.87 -34.25
N THR A 513 -35.61 -25.64 -33.75
CA THR A 513 -34.28 -25.17 -33.38
C THR A 513 -33.22 -26.03 -34.05
N PRO A 514 -32.90 -25.79 -35.33
CA PRO A 514 -31.73 -26.39 -35.94
C PRO A 514 -30.46 -25.80 -35.35
N SER A 515 -29.44 -26.62 -35.11
CA SER A 515 -28.11 -26.18 -34.70
C SER A 515 -27.03 -27.04 -35.34
N VAL A 516 -25.92 -26.39 -35.67
CA VAL A 516 -24.71 -27.03 -36.19
C VAL A 516 -23.55 -26.52 -35.31
N SER A 517 -22.82 -27.43 -34.69
CA SER A 517 -21.61 -27.11 -33.94
C SER A 517 -20.40 -27.62 -34.72
N TYR A 518 -19.47 -26.74 -34.96
CA TYR A 518 -18.20 -27.07 -35.60
C TYR A 518 -17.08 -26.82 -34.58
N ILE A 519 -16.27 -27.85 -34.30
CA ILE A 519 -15.14 -27.79 -33.37
C ILE A 519 -13.88 -28.18 -34.14
N GLU A 520 -12.88 -27.29 -34.05
CA GLU A 520 -11.56 -27.52 -34.63
C GLU A 520 -10.49 -27.39 -33.57
N ARG A 521 -9.52 -28.28 -33.61
CA ARG A 521 -8.38 -28.27 -32.68
C ARG A 521 -7.08 -28.33 -33.43
N TRP A 522 -6.14 -27.49 -33.05
CA TRP A 522 -4.78 -27.41 -33.58
C TRP A 522 -3.80 -27.83 -32.52
N TYR A 523 -2.83 -28.66 -32.90
CA TYR A 523 -1.78 -29.15 -32.03
C TYR A 523 -0.43 -29.00 -32.71
N THR A 524 0.63 -28.80 -31.89
CA THR A 524 2.01 -28.72 -32.38
C THR A 524 2.74 -30.07 -32.41
N ARG A 525 2.09 -31.11 -31.92
CA ARG A 525 2.63 -32.47 -31.94
C ARG A 525 1.51 -33.52 -32.02
N LYS A 526 1.87 -34.67 -32.56
CA LYS A 526 1.07 -35.88 -32.60
C LYS A 526 1.83 -36.99 -31.92
N VAL A 527 1.19 -37.73 -31.02
CA VAL A 527 1.78 -38.87 -30.31
C VAL A 527 1.22 -40.14 -30.97
N MET A 528 2.10 -41.01 -31.43
CA MET A 528 1.76 -42.36 -31.86
C MET A 528 1.80 -43.28 -30.65
N LYS A 529 0.73 -44.04 -30.48
CA LYS A 529 0.62 -44.99 -29.36
C LYS A 529 0.45 -46.38 -29.93
N ASP A 530 1.05 -47.34 -29.27
CA ASP A 530 0.89 -48.76 -29.53
C ASP A 530 0.57 -49.51 -28.24
N TRP A 531 0.01 -50.70 -28.38
CA TRP A 531 -0.33 -51.54 -27.24
C TRP A 531 0.78 -52.55 -26.94
N ASP A 532 1.40 -52.42 -25.79
CA ASP A 532 2.36 -53.40 -25.30
C ASP A 532 1.60 -54.54 -24.62
N ALA A 533 1.51 -55.67 -25.33
CA ALA A 533 0.81 -56.88 -24.84
C ALA A 533 1.52 -57.53 -23.63
N ILE A 534 2.83 -57.29 -23.44
CA ILE A 534 3.61 -57.87 -22.34
C ILE A 534 3.39 -57.02 -21.08
N ALA A 535 3.46 -55.70 -21.20
CA ALA A 535 3.26 -54.79 -20.09
C ALA A 535 1.77 -54.45 -19.84
N ASN A 536 0.85 -54.93 -20.70
CA ASN A 536 -0.60 -54.73 -20.68
C ASN A 536 -0.97 -53.23 -20.51
N ARG A 537 -0.29 -52.36 -21.26
CA ARG A 537 -0.47 -50.90 -21.22
C ARG A 537 -0.16 -50.25 -22.57
N GLU A 538 -0.74 -49.06 -22.77
CA GLU A 538 -0.36 -48.21 -23.90
C GLU A 538 1.07 -47.65 -23.72
N ILE A 539 1.86 -47.71 -24.77
CA ILE A 539 3.19 -47.11 -24.85
C ILE A 539 3.21 -46.06 -25.96
N ASN A 540 3.96 -44.97 -25.73
CA ASN A 540 4.20 -43.99 -26.76
C ASN A 540 5.34 -44.47 -27.66
N THR A 541 5.05 -44.75 -28.92
CA THR A 541 6.03 -45.29 -29.86
C THR A 541 6.83 -44.19 -30.52
N ASP A 542 6.18 -43.06 -30.88
CA ASP A 542 6.83 -41.95 -31.53
C ASP A 542 6.07 -40.62 -31.28
N THR A 543 6.78 -39.50 -31.38
CA THR A 543 6.20 -38.14 -31.27
C THR A 543 6.59 -37.33 -32.49
N ILE A 544 5.63 -37.05 -33.33
CA ILE A 544 5.80 -36.29 -34.57
C ILE A 544 5.47 -34.82 -34.27
N TYR A 545 6.46 -33.95 -34.45
CA TYR A 545 6.27 -32.50 -34.29
C TYR A 545 5.87 -31.86 -35.60
N GLY A 546 4.91 -30.93 -35.54
CA GLY A 546 4.36 -30.23 -36.71
C GLY A 546 2.95 -29.71 -36.43
N PHE A 547 2.36 -29.10 -37.41
CA PHE A 547 0.98 -28.62 -37.31
C PHE A 547 0.01 -29.79 -37.60
N HIS A 548 -0.77 -30.12 -36.60
CA HIS A 548 -1.80 -31.18 -36.71
C HIS A 548 -3.17 -30.59 -36.43
N ARG A 549 -4.10 -30.84 -37.34
CA ARG A 549 -5.47 -30.36 -37.29
C ARG A 549 -6.43 -31.54 -37.09
N VAL A 550 -7.33 -31.40 -36.13
CA VAL A 550 -8.42 -32.33 -35.88
C VAL A 550 -9.73 -31.54 -35.82
N TYR A 551 -10.74 -32.00 -36.53
CA TYR A 551 -12.05 -31.35 -36.52
C TYR A 551 -13.18 -32.37 -36.36
N ASN A 552 -14.29 -31.93 -35.80
CA ASN A 552 -15.54 -32.65 -35.72
C ASN A 552 -16.70 -31.68 -35.82
N TYR A 553 -17.80 -32.18 -36.33
CA TYR A 553 -19.03 -31.41 -36.45
C TYR A 553 -20.21 -32.23 -35.96
N SER A 554 -21.25 -31.56 -35.48
CA SER A 554 -22.51 -32.20 -35.13
C SER A 554 -23.66 -31.30 -35.60
N ALA A 555 -24.70 -31.94 -36.12
CA ALA A 555 -25.93 -31.25 -36.47
C ALA A 555 -27.06 -31.77 -35.60
N SER A 556 -27.90 -30.88 -35.09
CA SER A 556 -29.09 -31.26 -34.34
C SER A 556 -30.31 -30.44 -34.73
N LEU A 557 -31.45 -31.06 -34.66
CA LEU A 557 -32.76 -30.47 -34.92
C LEU A 557 -33.66 -30.74 -33.73
N GLY A 558 -33.98 -29.70 -32.98
CA GLY A 558 -34.96 -29.76 -31.90
C GLY A 558 -36.31 -29.20 -32.34
N VAL A 559 -37.36 -29.87 -31.98
CA VAL A 559 -38.75 -29.40 -32.20
C VAL A 559 -39.50 -29.49 -30.89
N ASN A 560 -40.08 -28.38 -30.45
CA ASN A 560 -40.91 -28.35 -29.25
C ASN A 560 -42.16 -27.55 -29.47
N THR A 561 -43.22 -27.90 -28.73
CA THR A 561 -44.46 -27.15 -28.72
C THR A 561 -45.02 -27.05 -27.29
N LYS A 562 -45.96 -26.15 -27.09
CA LYS A 562 -46.67 -26.00 -25.83
C LYS A 562 -48.16 -26.24 -26.03
N ILE A 563 -48.66 -27.23 -25.35
CA ILE A 563 -50.08 -27.58 -25.35
C ILE A 563 -50.67 -27.11 -24.01
N TYR A 564 -51.70 -26.33 -24.08
CA TYR A 564 -52.37 -25.79 -22.91
C TYR A 564 -53.73 -26.49 -22.74
N GLY A 565 -53.97 -27.11 -21.60
CA GLY A 565 -55.22 -27.65 -21.17
C GLY A 565 -55.78 -26.83 -20.00
N MET A 566 -57.08 -26.50 -20.07
CA MET A 566 -57.79 -25.92 -18.91
C MET A 566 -58.66 -27.00 -18.34
N TYR A 567 -58.45 -27.32 -17.09
CA TYR A 567 -59.22 -28.34 -16.38
C TYR A 567 -59.99 -27.73 -15.20
N LYS A 568 -61.30 -28.04 -15.15
CA LYS A 568 -62.16 -27.70 -14.00
C LYS A 568 -62.42 -28.99 -13.20
N PRO A 569 -61.88 -29.13 -11.98
CA PRO A 569 -62.09 -30.34 -11.18
C PRO A 569 -63.55 -30.48 -10.82
N LEU A 570 -64.15 -31.65 -11.08
CA LEU A 570 -65.55 -31.96 -10.80
C LEU A 570 -65.93 -32.02 -9.32
N PHE A 571 -64.93 -32.18 -8.43
CA PHE A 571 -65.12 -32.36 -7.02
C PHE A 571 -65.30 -31.05 -6.21
N PHE A 572 -65.02 -29.88 -6.78
CA PHE A 572 -65.12 -28.60 -6.09
C PHE A 572 -66.27 -27.74 -6.66
N LYS A 573 -67.50 -28.16 -6.37
CA LYS A 573 -68.71 -27.44 -6.86
C LYS A 573 -68.91 -26.03 -6.31
N LYS A 574 -68.21 -25.61 -5.26
CA LYS A 574 -68.39 -24.31 -4.60
C LYS A 574 -67.31 -23.25 -4.83
N LYS A 575 -66.19 -23.60 -5.50
CA LYS A 575 -65.14 -22.63 -5.88
C LYS A 575 -64.84 -22.80 -7.35
N GLU A 576 -64.79 -21.70 -8.12
CA GLU A 576 -64.30 -21.70 -9.50
C GLU A 576 -62.79 -21.88 -9.57
N ILE A 577 -62.31 -23.08 -9.23
CA ILE A 577 -60.92 -23.45 -9.36
C ILE A 577 -60.69 -23.90 -10.80
N GLN A 578 -59.83 -23.16 -11.53
CA GLN A 578 -59.38 -23.53 -12.85
C GLN A 578 -57.92 -23.94 -12.79
N ILE A 579 -57.57 -25.12 -13.20
CA ILE A 579 -56.22 -25.63 -13.28
C ILE A 579 -55.76 -25.55 -14.73
N ARG A 580 -54.72 -24.75 -14.97
CA ARG A 580 -54.05 -24.67 -16.29
C ARG A 580 -52.97 -25.74 -16.35
N HIS A 581 -53.15 -26.71 -17.18
CA HIS A 581 -52.15 -27.73 -17.47
C HIS A 581 -51.32 -27.31 -18.68
N VAL A 582 -49.99 -27.34 -18.60
CA VAL A 582 -49.05 -27.03 -19.68
C VAL A 582 -48.22 -28.25 -19.96
N ILE A 583 -48.36 -28.82 -21.13
CA ILE A 583 -47.56 -29.94 -21.61
C ILE A 583 -46.60 -29.39 -22.67
N THR A 584 -45.31 -29.68 -22.51
CA THR A 584 -44.26 -29.23 -23.45
C THR A 584 -43.58 -30.45 -24.07
N PRO A 585 -44.15 -31.09 -25.07
CA PRO A 585 -43.48 -32.18 -25.77
C PRO A 585 -42.28 -31.63 -26.56
N GLN A 586 -41.17 -32.38 -26.50
CA GLN A 586 -39.94 -32.06 -27.22
C GLN A 586 -39.38 -33.31 -27.90
N ILE A 587 -38.99 -33.18 -29.13
CA ILE A 587 -38.28 -34.19 -29.91
C ILE A 587 -36.96 -33.57 -30.39
N SER A 588 -35.86 -34.26 -30.25
CA SER A 588 -34.56 -33.85 -30.78
C SER A 588 -33.90 -35.01 -31.54
N ILE A 589 -33.34 -34.68 -32.67
CA ILE A 589 -32.54 -35.61 -33.48
C ILE A 589 -31.17 -34.98 -33.62
N SER A 590 -30.12 -35.74 -33.38
CA SER A 590 -28.72 -35.29 -33.55
C SER A 590 -27.95 -36.30 -34.38
N ALA A 591 -27.07 -35.79 -35.22
CA ALA A 591 -26.14 -36.56 -36.03
C ALA A 591 -24.72 -36.01 -35.82
N ALA A 592 -23.77 -36.89 -35.61
CA ALA A 592 -22.35 -36.58 -35.61
C ALA A 592 -21.62 -37.69 -36.37
N PRO A 593 -20.54 -37.38 -37.12
CA PRO A 593 -19.72 -38.37 -37.82
C PRO A 593 -18.88 -39.18 -36.86
#